data_bcfc5635cd4690989481db9c8f84fbd6
#
_entry.id   bcfc5635cd4690989481db9c8f84fbd6
#
_cell.length_a   1.000
_cell.length_b   1.000
_cell.length_c   1.000
_cell.angle_alpha   90.00
_cell.angle_beta   90.00
_cell.angle_gamma   90.00
#
_symmetry.space_group_name_H-M   'P 1'
#
loop_
_entity.id
_entity.type
_entity.pdbx_description
1 polymer ?
#
loop_
_entity_poly.entity_id
_entity_poly.type
_entity_poly.pdbx_seq_one_letter_code
_entity_poly.pdbx_strand_id
1 'polypeptide(L)'
;MTIRMASPLYIVRQDCEKDLFAVLRRLAEAGFDGIEFLGFFGHGAKEVRQKLDELGRAALGNHVPYKDLAADPQTVLDFHQEVGCEYLTVADLPIADFAKVAESLDRIADLARARGMRLLFHNHDGELIDRVEGKAALQYILDNTRPETLALEPDLGWMEVGGGDCAWYLATYRDRCPVIHLKDYYSSDNSKLGRVRDFVPARGGADRGHFEFRPTGYGVLNLPKLMPLCLSCEPAWFVMDHDLAYERDPYEDLKLSLGYTRALLKMQA
;
A
#
# COMPACT_ATOMS: atom_id res chain seq x y z
N MET A 1 20.73 -2.28 -5.33
CA MET A 1 19.64 -1.54 -5.98
C MET A 1 19.26 -0.36 -5.11
N THR A 2 18.96 0.81 -5.66
CA THR A 2 18.49 1.94 -4.85
C THR A 2 16.99 1.81 -4.67
N ILE A 3 16.52 1.73 -3.43
CA ILE A 3 15.08 1.67 -3.11
C ILE A 3 14.49 3.05 -3.34
N ARG A 4 13.40 3.13 -4.11
CA ARG A 4 12.67 4.36 -4.38
C ARG A 4 11.61 4.62 -3.30
N MET A 5 11.29 5.90 -3.07
CA MET A 5 10.32 6.34 -2.07
C MET A 5 9.07 6.88 -2.73
N ALA A 6 7.91 6.33 -2.43
CA ALA A 6 6.65 6.78 -2.96
C ALA A 6 5.73 7.35 -1.87
N SER A 7 4.85 8.26 -2.30
CA SER A 7 3.73 8.75 -1.52
C SER A 7 2.43 8.18 -2.05
N PRO A 8 1.55 7.63 -1.18
CA PRO A 8 0.20 7.30 -1.57
C PRO A 8 -0.64 8.58 -1.63
N LEU A 9 -1.60 8.62 -2.54
CA LEU A 9 -2.55 9.75 -2.62
C LEU A 9 -3.67 9.65 -1.58
N TYR A 10 -3.81 8.51 -0.90
CA TYR A 10 -4.92 8.29 0.02
C TYR A 10 -5.03 9.36 1.11
N ILE A 11 -3.91 9.72 1.74
CA ILE A 11 -3.91 10.72 2.80
C ILE A 11 -4.26 12.14 2.32
N VAL A 12 -3.95 12.45 1.06
CA VAL A 12 -4.19 13.77 0.43
C VAL A 12 -5.35 13.74 -0.58
N ARG A 13 -6.19 12.70 -0.55
CA ARG A 13 -7.26 12.45 -1.53
C ARG A 13 -8.23 13.62 -1.70
N GLN A 14 -8.55 14.34 -0.59
CA GLN A 14 -9.44 15.51 -0.65
C GLN A 14 -8.83 16.68 -1.43
N ASP A 15 -7.52 16.81 -1.44
CA ASP A 15 -6.84 17.82 -2.26
C ASP A 15 -6.71 17.35 -3.70
N CYS A 16 -6.55 16.04 -3.94
CA CYS A 16 -6.58 15.46 -5.29
C CYS A 16 -7.92 15.69 -6.00
N GLU A 17 -9.05 15.65 -5.26
CA GLU A 17 -10.38 15.97 -5.79
C GLU A 17 -10.48 17.41 -6.29
N LYS A 18 -9.70 18.34 -5.71
CA LYS A 18 -9.67 19.75 -6.10
C LYS A 18 -8.69 20.01 -7.25
N ASP A 19 -7.47 19.49 -7.13
CA ASP A 19 -6.40 19.67 -8.14
C ASP A 19 -5.33 18.58 -7.99
N LEU A 20 -5.50 17.47 -8.70
CA LEU A 20 -4.54 16.36 -8.72
C LEU A 20 -3.12 16.84 -9.09
N PHE A 21 -3.01 17.70 -10.11
CA PHE A 21 -1.69 18.09 -10.63
C PHE A 21 -0.92 19.02 -9.69
N ALA A 22 -1.63 19.84 -8.91
CA ALA A 22 -1.00 20.60 -7.83
C ALA A 22 -0.48 19.69 -6.72
N VAL A 23 -1.24 18.63 -6.35
CA VAL A 23 -0.79 17.62 -5.40
C VAL A 23 0.44 16.89 -5.90
N LEU A 24 0.44 16.39 -7.15
CA LEU A 24 1.61 15.70 -7.73
C LEU A 24 2.86 16.58 -7.70
N ARG A 25 2.73 17.88 -8.02
CA ARG A 25 3.84 18.84 -7.93
C ARG A 25 4.35 18.98 -6.50
N ARG A 26 3.46 19.14 -5.52
CA ARG A 26 3.81 19.29 -4.11
C ARG A 26 4.55 18.04 -3.57
N LEU A 27 4.12 16.84 -3.96
CA LEU A 27 4.80 15.60 -3.58
C LEU A 27 6.18 15.46 -4.27
N ALA A 28 6.29 15.86 -5.53
CA ALA A 28 7.56 15.89 -6.24
C ALA A 28 8.56 16.87 -5.59
N GLU A 29 8.12 18.06 -5.18
CA GLU A 29 8.90 19.06 -4.45
C GLU A 29 9.32 18.55 -3.04
N ALA A 30 8.48 17.75 -2.37
CA ALA A 30 8.82 17.10 -1.12
C ALA A 30 9.92 16.02 -1.28
N GLY A 31 10.20 15.59 -2.51
CA GLY A 31 11.30 14.68 -2.83
C GLY A 31 10.91 13.21 -2.95
N PHE A 32 9.63 12.90 -3.15
CA PHE A 32 9.21 11.54 -3.48
C PHE A 32 9.63 11.18 -4.91
N ASP A 33 10.03 9.92 -5.12
CA ASP A 33 10.49 9.41 -6.41
C ASP A 33 9.31 8.97 -7.28
N GLY A 34 8.18 8.60 -6.64
CA GLY A 34 6.98 8.13 -7.34
C GLY A 34 5.71 8.33 -6.53
N ILE A 35 4.61 8.03 -7.18
CA ILE A 35 3.25 8.21 -6.68
C ILE A 35 2.51 6.88 -6.74
N GLU A 36 1.84 6.54 -5.65
CA GLU A 36 0.83 5.50 -5.61
C GLU A 36 -0.55 6.15 -5.66
N PHE A 37 -1.28 5.82 -6.71
CA PHE A 37 -2.57 6.42 -6.99
C PHE A 37 -3.73 5.73 -6.24
N LEU A 38 -4.80 6.50 -6.04
CA LEU A 38 -6.13 6.05 -5.60
C LEU A 38 -7.15 6.56 -6.62
N GLY A 39 -7.09 6.03 -7.84
CA GLY A 39 -7.80 6.60 -8.98
C GLY A 39 -7.13 7.88 -9.52
N PHE A 40 -7.71 8.42 -10.60
CA PHE A 40 -7.09 9.51 -11.35
C PHE A 40 -7.94 10.78 -11.36
N PHE A 41 -8.97 10.86 -10.53
CA PHE A 41 -9.80 12.05 -10.27
C PHE A 41 -10.36 12.72 -11.55
N GLY A 42 -10.77 11.90 -12.53
CA GLY A 42 -11.34 12.34 -13.80
C GLY A 42 -10.34 12.69 -14.89
N HIS A 43 -9.03 12.59 -14.63
CA HIS A 43 -7.99 12.84 -15.63
C HIS A 43 -7.77 11.63 -16.53
N GLY A 44 -7.48 11.89 -17.81
CA GLY A 44 -7.11 10.87 -18.78
C GLY A 44 -5.69 10.34 -18.57
N ALA A 45 -5.44 9.09 -19.00
CA ALA A 45 -4.15 8.43 -18.81
C ALA A 45 -2.97 9.24 -19.38
N LYS A 46 -3.12 9.79 -20.59
CA LYS A 46 -2.08 10.63 -21.25
C LYS A 46 -1.76 11.90 -20.47
N GLU A 47 -2.79 12.55 -19.91
CA GLU A 47 -2.59 13.78 -19.13
C GLU A 47 -1.79 13.50 -17.86
N VAL A 48 -2.14 12.41 -17.17
CA VAL A 48 -1.42 11.97 -15.95
C VAL A 48 0.02 11.58 -16.31
N ARG A 49 0.22 10.78 -17.37
CA ARG A 49 1.56 10.41 -17.82
C ARG A 49 2.41 11.64 -18.15
N GLN A 50 1.88 12.57 -18.96
CA GLN A 50 2.57 13.81 -19.30
C GLN A 50 2.97 14.60 -18.04
N LYS A 51 2.05 14.71 -17.05
CA LYS A 51 2.35 15.44 -15.82
C LYS A 51 3.46 14.76 -15.01
N LEU A 52 3.46 13.44 -14.92
CA LEU A 52 4.52 12.70 -14.23
C LEU A 52 5.88 12.87 -14.95
N ASP A 53 5.89 12.87 -16.29
CA ASP A 53 7.10 13.11 -17.09
C ASP A 53 7.65 14.54 -16.87
N GLU A 54 6.78 15.56 -16.87
CA GLU A 54 7.16 16.95 -16.57
C GLU A 54 7.79 17.09 -15.19
N LEU A 55 7.33 16.30 -14.22
CA LEU A 55 7.83 16.32 -12.85
C LEU A 55 9.03 15.38 -12.64
N GLY A 56 9.34 14.51 -13.59
CA GLY A 56 10.36 13.48 -13.47
C GLY A 56 10.01 12.45 -12.39
N ARG A 57 8.73 12.06 -12.28
CA ARG A 57 8.23 11.13 -11.26
C ARG A 57 7.64 9.87 -11.89
N ALA A 58 7.78 8.74 -11.18
CA ALA A 58 7.22 7.48 -11.62
C ALA A 58 5.76 7.33 -11.15
N ALA A 59 4.94 6.63 -11.95
CA ALA A 59 3.72 6.02 -11.48
C ALA A 59 4.09 4.68 -10.84
N LEU A 60 4.16 4.61 -9.49
CA LEU A 60 4.36 3.32 -8.82
C LEU A 60 3.24 2.37 -9.20
N GLY A 61 2.01 2.77 -8.94
CA GLY A 61 0.84 1.95 -9.21
C GLY A 61 -0.45 2.64 -8.80
N ASN A 62 -1.54 1.89 -8.83
CA ASN A 62 -2.86 2.36 -8.40
C ASN A 62 -3.60 1.27 -7.64
N HIS A 63 -4.24 1.64 -6.54
CA HIS A 63 -5.19 0.78 -5.85
C HIS A 63 -6.50 0.73 -6.65
N VAL A 64 -6.85 -0.46 -7.13
CA VAL A 64 -8.03 -0.70 -7.98
C VAL A 64 -9.00 -1.63 -7.25
N PRO A 65 -10.30 -1.29 -7.16
CA PRO A 65 -11.28 -2.21 -6.62
C PRO A 65 -11.27 -3.54 -7.38
N TYR A 66 -11.17 -4.66 -6.67
CA TYR A 66 -11.15 -5.99 -7.29
C TYR A 66 -12.35 -6.22 -8.22
N LYS A 67 -13.55 -5.75 -7.82
CA LYS A 67 -14.77 -5.88 -8.64
C LYS A 67 -14.63 -5.26 -10.03
N ASP A 68 -13.96 -4.10 -10.13
CA ASP A 68 -13.80 -3.37 -11.39
C ASP A 68 -12.77 -4.08 -12.27
N LEU A 69 -11.67 -4.50 -11.64
CA LEU A 69 -10.61 -5.26 -12.30
C LEU A 69 -11.09 -6.64 -12.78
N ALA A 70 -11.94 -7.31 -12.01
CA ALA A 70 -12.52 -8.60 -12.39
C ALA A 70 -13.58 -8.49 -13.49
N ALA A 71 -14.33 -7.38 -13.53
CA ALA A 71 -15.38 -7.14 -14.52
C ALA A 71 -14.82 -6.83 -15.92
N ASP A 72 -13.82 -5.94 -16.00
CA ASP A 72 -13.19 -5.56 -17.27
C ASP A 72 -11.67 -5.36 -17.10
N PRO A 73 -10.90 -6.45 -17.00
CA PRO A 73 -9.45 -6.35 -16.79
C PRO A 73 -8.73 -5.69 -17.97
N GLN A 74 -9.25 -5.82 -19.20
CA GLN A 74 -8.58 -5.26 -20.38
C GLN A 74 -8.55 -3.74 -20.34
N THR A 75 -9.72 -3.11 -20.20
CA THR A 75 -9.84 -1.64 -20.15
C THR A 75 -9.07 -1.06 -18.97
N VAL A 76 -9.15 -1.71 -17.79
CA VAL A 76 -8.42 -1.26 -16.61
C VAL A 76 -6.90 -1.34 -16.86
N LEU A 77 -6.41 -2.47 -17.35
CA LEU A 77 -4.98 -2.66 -17.58
C LEU A 77 -4.43 -1.75 -18.69
N ASP A 78 -5.18 -1.54 -19.77
CA ASP A 78 -4.74 -0.67 -20.87
C ASP A 78 -4.60 0.79 -20.41
N PHE A 79 -5.53 1.29 -19.60
CA PHE A 79 -5.46 2.62 -19.00
C PHE A 79 -4.21 2.78 -18.13
N HIS A 80 -3.94 1.81 -17.24
CA HIS A 80 -2.80 1.87 -16.33
C HIS A 80 -1.46 1.71 -17.04
N GLN A 81 -1.42 0.92 -18.12
CA GLN A 81 -0.25 0.83 -19.00
C GLN A 81 0.04 2.17 -19.66
N GLU A 82 -0.99 2.89 -20.13
CA GLU A 82 -0.82 4.22 -20.74
C GLU A 82 -0.36 5.28 -19.73
N VAL A 83 -0.80 5.18 -18.45
CA VAL A 83 -0.26 6.00 -17.34
C VAL A 83 1.21 5.66 -17.07
N GLY A 84 1.64 4.44 -17.37
CA GLY A 84 2.96 3.93 -17.09
C GLY A 84 3.10 3.40 -15.66
N CYS A 85 2.02 2.85 -15.07
CA CYS A 85 2.06 2.19 -13.77
C CYS A 85 2.95 0.94 -13.83
N GLU A 86 3.81 0.78 -12.81
CA GLU A 86 4.63 -0.42 -12.64
C GLU A 86 3.81 -1.56 -12.01
N TYR A 87 2.84 -1.19 -11.18
CA TYR A 87 2.00 -2.13 -10.42
C TYR A 87 0.52 -1.76 -10.49
N LEU A 88 -0.33 -2.77 -10.32
CA LEU A 88 -1.73 -2.62 -9.90
C LEU A 88 -1.90 -3.31 -8.56
N THR A 89 -2.59 -2.65 -7.63
CA THR A 89 -2.80 -3.17 -6.29
C THR A 89 -4.28 -3.39 -6.03
N VAL A 90 -4.64 -4.57 -5.54
CA VAL A 90 -5.97 -4.85 -4.97
C VAL A 90 -5.86 -4.92 -3.46
N ALA A 91 -6.81 -4.30 -2.76
CA ALA A 91 -6.79 -4.18 -1.29
C ALA A 91 -8.13 -4.62 -0.64
N ASP A 92 -9.12 -5.02 -1.45
CA ASP A 92 -10.44 -5.44 -1.03
C ASP A 92 -10.84 -6.70 -1.80
N LEU A 93 -10.74 -7.84 -1.15
CA LEU A 93 -11.13 -9.11 -1.75
C LEU A 93 -12.39 -9.67 -1.08
N PRO A 94 -13.31 -10.26 -1.86
CA PRO A 94 -14.48 -10.92 -1.29
C PRO A 94 -14.08 -12.24 -0.62
N ILE A 95 -14.03 -12.26 0.70
CA ILE A 95 -13.55 -13.39 1.51
C ILE A 95 -14.39 -14.67 1.31
N ALA A 96 -15.70 -14.52 1.00
CA ALA A 96 -16.62 -15.65 0.88
C ALA A 96 -16.27 -16.67 -0.22
N ASP A 97 -15.51 -16.27 -1.25
CA ASP A 97 -15.18 -17.10 -2.42
C ASP A 97 -13.66 -17.12 -2.73
N PHE A 98 -12.82 -17.16 -1.70
CA PHE A 98 -11.36 -16.97 -1.86
C PHE A 98 -10.69 -17.90 -2.89
N ALA A 99 -11.16 -19.16 -3.04
CA ALA A 99 -10.59 -20.06 -4.04
C ALA A 99 -10.80 -19.54 -5.48
N LYS A 100 -12.03 -19.07 -5.79
CA LYS A 100 -12.32 -18.46 -7.11
C LYS A 100 -11.60 -17.13 -7.29
N VAL A 101 -11.43 -16.37 -6.19
CA VAL A 101 -10.68 -15.12 -6.20
C VAL A 101 -9.22 -15.39 -6.55
N ALA A 102 -8.59 -16.40 -5.96
CA ALA A 102 -7.20 -16.77 -6.24
C ALA A 102 -6.99 -17.11 -7.72
N GLU A 103 -7.85 -17.97 -8.31
CA GLU A 103 -7.81 -18.27 -9.74
C GLU A 103 -8.00 -17.04 -10.64
N SER A 104 -8.92 -16.14 -10.23
CA SER A 104 -9.16 -14.90 -10.95
C SER A 104 -7.96 -13.96 -10.89
N LEU A 105 -7.33 -13.82 -9.72
CA LEU A 105 -6.14 -12.99 -9.54
C LEU A 105 -4.98 -13.50 -10.40
N ASP A 106 -4.73 -14.82 -10.43
CA ASP A 106 -3.66 -15.39 -11.25
C ASP A 106 -3.87 -15.09 -12.73
N ARG A 107 -5.11 -15.24 -13.23
CA ARG A 107 -5.46 -14.91 -14.62
C ARG A 107 -5.29 -13.41 -14.93
N ILE A 108 -5.74 -12.54 -14.04
CA ILE A 108 -5.59 -11.09 -14.21
C ILE A 108 -4.12 -10.70 -14.16
N ALA A 109 -3.36 -11.31 -13.26
CA ALA A 109 -1.93 -11.06 -13.12
C ALA A 109 -1.14 -11.47 -14.38
N ASP A 110 -1.53 -12.55 -15.05
CA ASP A 110 -0.94 -12.90 -16.36
C ASP A 110 -1.22 -11.81 -17.42
N LEU A 111 -2.43 -11.24 -17.43
CA LEU A 111 -2.76 -10.11 -18.33
C LEU A 111 -1.98 -8.83 -17.98
N ALA A 112 -1.79 -8.54 -16.69
CA ALA A 112 -0.99 -7.41 -16.22
C ALA A 112 0.48 -7.58 -16.64
N ARG A 113 1.04 -8.78 -16.44
CA ARG A 113 2.42 -9.10 -16.80
C ARG A 113 2.66 -8.98 -18.30
N ALA A 114 1.70 -9.36 -19.14
CA ALA A 114 1.79 -9.18 -20.60
C ALA A 114 1.90 -7.71 -21.02
N ARG A 115 1.52 -6.77 -20.13
CA ARG A 115 1.62 -5.31 -20.31
C ARG A 115 2.80 -4.69 -19.55
N GLY A 116 3.67 -5.51 -18.96
CA GLY A 116 4.83 -5.04 -18.18
C GLY A 116 4.50 -4.58 -16.78
N MET A 117 3.27 -4.83 -16.27
CA MET A 117 2.85 -4.52 -14.91
C MET A 117 2.83 -5.79 -14.03
N ARG A 118 2.89 -5.61 -12.71
CA ARG A 118 2.72 -6.69 -11.74
C ARG A 118 1.50 -6.42 -10.85
N LEU A 119 0.72 -7.47 -10.58
CA LEU A 119 -0.42 -7.40 -9.67
C LEU A 119 0.05 -7.58 -8.23
N LEU A 120 -0.41 -6.71 -7.33
CA LEU A 120 -0.12 -6.75 -5.90
C LEU A 120 -1.40 -6.98 -5.11
N PHE A 121 -1.25 -7.58 -3.94
CA PHE A 121 -2.27 -7.59 -2.89
C PHE A 121 -1.77 -6.80 -1.68
N HIS A 122 -2.53 -5.78 -1.30
CA HIS A 122 -2.29 -4.94 -0.12
C HIS A 122 -3.20 -5.39 1.03
N ASN A 123 -2.61 -5.64 2.19
CA ASN A 123 -3.37 -6.06 3.36
C ASN A 123 -3.83 -4.89 4.22
N HIS A 124 -4.98 -5.08 4.85
CA HIS A 124 -5.41 -4.36 6.03
C HIS A 124 -5.42 -5.30 7.25
N ASP A 125 -6.05 -4.89 8.33
CA ASP A 125 -6.19 -5.70 9.55
C ASP A 125 -7.14 -6.89 9.37
N GLY A 126 -8.19 -6.74 8.56
CA GLY A 126 -9.20 -7.77 8.33
C GLY A 126 -8.63 -9.08 7.81
N GLU A 127 -7.72 -9.03 6.85
CA GLU A 127 -7.11 -10.21 6.23
C GLU A 127 -6.19 -10.99 7.18
N LEU A 128 -5.75 -10.36 8.28
CA LEU A 128 -5.00 -11.03 9.35
C LEU A 128 -5.92 -11.69 10.39
N ILE A 129 -7.15 -11.17 10.54
CA ILE A 129 -8.14 -11.60 11.52
C ILE A 129 -9.03 -12.71 10.95
N ASP A 130 -9.55 -12.50 9.74
CA ASP A 130 -10.45 -13.42 9.08
C ASP A 130 -9.75 -14.73 8.71
N ARG A 131 -10.48 -15.84 8.81
CA ARG A 131 -9.95 -17.18 8.59
C ARG A 131 -10.60 -17.85 7.40
N VAL A 132 -9.76 -18.43 6.54
CA VAL A 132 -10.17 -19.32 5.44
C VAL A 132 -9.42 -20.63 5.63
N GLU A 133 -10.15 -21.72 5.80
CA GLU A 133 -9.58 -23.06 6.06
C GLU A 133 -8.58 -23.09 7.23
N GLY A 134 -8.85 -22.28 8.28
CA GLY A 134 -8.01 -22.20 9.48
C GLY A 134 -6.80 -21.29 9.37
N LYS A 135 -6.43 -20.81 8.20
CA LYS A 135 -5.35 -19.83 7.96
C LYS A 135 -5.90 -18.39 8.00
N ALA A 136 -5.04 -17.41 8.25
CA ALA A 136 -5.37 -16.01 7.99
C ALA A 136 -5.71 -15.84 6.51
N ALA A 137 -6.68 -15.00 6.19
CA ALA A 137 -7.11 -14.78 4.80
C ALA A 137 -5.95 -14.31 3.91
N LEU A 138 -5.07 -13.44 4.44
CA LEU A 138 -3.82 -13.03 3.74
C LEU A 138 -2.93 -14.24 3.43
N GLN A 139 -2.68 -15.09 4.41
CA GLN A 139 -1.88 -16.30 4.19
C GLN A 139 -2.53 -17.22 3.17
N TYR A 140 -3.86 -17.43 3.27
CA TYR A 140 -4.59 -18.30 2.35
C TYR A 140 -4.43 -17.82 0.89
N ILE A 141 -4.64 -16.54 0.61
CA ILE A 141 -4.53 -16.02 -0.76
C ILE A 141 -3.10 -16.14 -1.30
N LEU A 142 -2.09 -15.88 -0.48
CA LEU A 142 -0.70 -16.01 -0.89
C LEU A 142 -0.29 -17.47 -1.13
N ASP A 143 -0.79 -18.40 -0.33
CA ASP A 143 -0.49 -19.84 -0.50
C ASP A 143 -1.23 -20.46 -1.72
N ASN A 144 -2.34 -19.85 -2.18
CA ASN A 144 -3.16 -20.35 -3.28
C ASN A 144 -3.05 -19.52 -4.57
N THR A 145 -2.08 -18.62 -4.66
CA THR A 145 -1.72 -17.89 -5.88
C THR A 145 -0.28 -18.13 -6.23
N ARG A 146 0.05 -18.08 -7.52
CA ARG A 146 1.42 -18.31 -8.01
C ARG A 146 2.33 -17.13 -7.60
N PRO A 147 3.53 -17.39 -7.05
CA PRO A 147 4.47 -16.34 -6.63
C PRO A 147 4.89 -15.38 -7.75
N GLU A 148 4.94 -15.88 -8.99
CA GLU A 148 5.31 -15.09 -10.17
C GLU A 148 4.18 -14.20 -10.68
N THR A 149 2.94 -14.43 -10.26
CA THR A 149 1.76 -13.67 -10.69
C THR A 149 1.35 -12.62 -9.66
N LEU A 150 0.88 -13.06 -8.49
CA LEU A 150 0.47 -12.14 -7.42
C LEU A 150 1.62 -11.87 -6.47
N ALA A 151 1.99 -10.62 -6.28
CA ALA A 151 2.92 -10.21 -5.24
C ALA A 151 2.18 -9.65 -4.02
N LEU A 152 2.89 -9.56 -2.91
CA LEU A 152 2.42 -8.92 -1.68
C LEU A 152 2.95 -7.48 -1.64
N GLU A 153 2.07 -6.57 -1.30
CA GLU A 153 2.37 -5.22 -0.86
C GLU A 153 2.05 -5.14 0.65
N PRO A 154 2.99 -5.61 1.51
CA PRO A 154 2.71 -5.66 2.93
C PRO A 154 2.60 -4.25 3.50
N ASP A 155 1.47 -3.95 4.13
CA ASP A 155 1.33 -2.81 5.02
C ASP A 155 1.65 -3.27 6.44
N LEU A 156 2.80 -2.83 6.95
CA LEU A 156 3.33 -3.30 8.23
C LEU A 156 2.49 -2.82 9.42
N GLY A 157 1.94 -1.61 9.34
CA GLY A 157 1.07 -1.06 10.39
C GLY A 157 -0.25 -1.81 10.48
N TRP A 158 -0.94 -1.98 9.35
CA TRP A 158 -2.17 -2.77 9.30
C TRP A 158 -1.96 -4.22 9.68
N MET A 159 -0.82 -4.81 9.29
CA MET A 159 -0.47 -6.17 9.65
C MET A 159 -0.36 -6.35 11.17
N GLU A 160 0.37 -5.44 11.86
CA GLU A 160 0.51 -5.49 13.32
C GLU A 160 -0.83 -5.22 14.02
N VAL A 161 -1.61 -4.25 13.56
CA VAL A 161 -2.96 -3.93 14.06
C VAL A 161 -3.89 -5.13 13.95
N GLY A 162 -3.81 -5.90 12.87
CA GLY A 162 -4.57 -7.14 12.68
C GLY A 162 -4.04 -8.34 13.49
N GLY A 163 -2.96 -8.15 14.27
CA GLY A 163 -2.34 -9.22 15.06
C GLY A 163 -1.47 -10.18 14.24
N GLY A 164 -1.04 -9.75 13.04
CA GLY A 164 -0.09 -10.49 12.22
C GLY A 164 1.35 -10.28 12.69
N ASP A 165 2.20 -11.27 12.44
CA ASP A 165 3.64 -11.18 12.69
C ASP A 165 4.35 -10.66 11.42
N CYS A 166 4.66 -9.35 11.40
CA CYS A 166 5.36 -8.72 10.28
C CYS A 166 6.66 -9.45 9.92
N ALA A 167 7.42 -9.89 10.93
CA ALA A 167 8.68 -10.57 10.69
C ALA A 167 8.47 -11.93 10.00
N TRP A 168 7.45 -12.67 10.43
CA TRP A 168 7.09 -13.95 9.83
C TRP A 168 6.63 -13.78 8.37
N TYR A 169 5.74 -12.80 8.09
CA TYR A 169 5.26 -12.56 6.74
C TYR A 169 6.38 -12.12 5.78
N LEU A 170 7.23 -11.18 6.21
CA LEU A 170 8.37 -10.72 5.42
C LEU A 170 9.38 -11.85 5.15
N ALA A 171 9.65 -12.72 6.14
CA ALA A 171 10.56 -13.84 5.95
C ALA A 171 9.96 -14.93 5.06
N THR A 172 8.67 -15.26 5.23
CA THR A 172 7.99 -16.35 4.50
C THR A 172 7.75 -15.99 3.04
N TYR A 173 7.36 -14.74 2.77
CA TYR A 173 7.00 -14.28 1.43
C TYR A 173 8.02 -13.27 0.85
N ARG A 174 9.28 -13.32 1.32
CA ARG A 174 10.33 -12.35 0.98
C ARG A 174 10.49 -12.10 -0.52
N ASP A 175 10.37 -13.14 -1.34
CA ASP A 175 10.56 -13.05 -2.79
C ASP A 175 9.32 -12.48 -3.53
N ARG A 176 8.29 -12.10 -2.77
CA ARG A 176 7.00 -11.59 -3.27
C ARG A 176 6.69 -10.16 -2.81
N CYS A 177 7.60 -9.42 -2.18
CA CYS A 177 7.36 -8.09 -1.59
C CYS A 177 8.11 -6.97 -2.33
N PRO A 178 7.78 -6.65 -3.59
CA PRO A 178 8.48 -5.62 -4.35
C PRO A 178 8.16 -4.19 -3.89
N VAL A 179 7.05 -4.01 -3.18
CA VAL A 179 6.58 -2.75 -2.60
C VAL A 179 6.23 -3.01 -1.14
N ILE A 180 6.66 -2.15 -0.21
CA ILE A 180 6.37 -2.28 1.23
C ILE A 180 5.84 -0.95 1.75
N HIS A 181 4.67 -0.96 2.37
CA HIS A 181 4.08 0.19 3.06
C HIS A 181 4.62 0.30 4.49
N LEU A 182 5.21 1.44 4.77
CA LEU A 182 5.75 1.78 6.08
C LEU A 182 4.73 2.65 6.84
N LYS A 183 3.61 2.06 7.21
CA LYS A 183 2.56 2.70 8.00
C LYS A 183 2.89 2.56 9.48
N ASP A 184 2.72 3.64 10.22
CA ASP A 184 2.91 3.65 11.67
C ASP A 184 1.66 4.17 12.38
N TYR A 185 1.52 3.82 13.64
CA TYR A 185 0.33 4.15 14.42
C TYR A 185 0.67 4.32 15.90
N TYR A 186 -0.25 4.90 16.64
CA TYR A 186 -0.28 4.94 18.09
C TYR A 186 -1.57 4.31 18.60
N SER A 187 -1.47 3.54 19.67
CA SER A 187 -2.63 3.04 20.41
C SER A 187 -2.39 3.19 21.92
N SER A 188 -3.39 3.69 22.63
CA SER A 188 -3.32 3.76 24.10
C SER A 188 -3.59 2.41 24.77
N ASP A 189 -4.17 1.44 24.04
CA ASP A 189 -4.53 0.11 24.53
C ASP A 189 -4.45 -0.91 23.40
N ASN A 190 -3.31 -1.57 23.27
CA ASN A 190 -3.06 -2.57 22.23
C ASN A 190 -3.96 -3.81 22.35
N SER A 191 -4.59 -4.07 23.52
CA SER A 191 -5.56 -5.16 23.66
C SER A 191 -6.86 -4.93 22.88
N LYS A 192 -7.08 -3.69 22.42
CA LYS A 192 -8.24 -3.27 21.63
C LYS A 192 -7.95 -3.11 20.14
N LEU A 193 -6.76 -3.48 19.70
CA LEU A 193 -6.43 -3.57 18.29
C LEU A 193 -7.22 -4.69 17.61
N GLY A 194 -7.26 -4.65 16.30
CA GLY A 194 -8.05 -5.55 15.47
C GLY A 194 -9.35 -4.90 14.99
N ARG A 195 -9.67 -5.11 13.72
CA ARG A 195 -10.79 -4.46 13.00
C ARG A 195 -10.86 -2.95 13.20
N VAL A 196 -9.67 -2.33 13.30
CA VAL A 196 -9.54 -0.87 13.44
C VAL A 196 -10.08 -0.17 12.21
N ARG A 197 -9.96 -0.76 11.04
CA ARG A 197 -10.49 -0.25 9.78
C ARG A 197 -11.99 0.03 9.84
N ASP A 198 -12.75 -0.74 10.60
CA ASP A 198 -14.20 -0.60 10.72
C ASP A 198 -14.62 0.69 11.45
N PHE A 199 -13.72 1.30 12.25
CA PHE A 199 -14.05 2.47 13.09
C PHE A 199 -13.13 3.68 12.95
N VAL A 200 -11.98 3.56 12.30
CA VAL A 200 -11.04 4.69 12.09
C VAL A 200 -11.72 5.93 11.49
N PRO A 201 -12.64 5.82 10.51
CA PRO A 201 -13.34 6.99 9.98
C PRO A 201 -14.25 7.67 11.02
N ALA A 202 -14.69 6.96 12.05
CA ALA A 202 -15.67 7.42 13.03
C ALA A 202 -15.04 8.12 14.26
N ARG A 203 -13.72 8.34 14.30
CA ARG A 203 -12.98 8.91 15.44
C ARG A 203 -13.44 8.37 16.78
N GLY A 204 -12.82 7.28 17.25
CA GLY A 204 -12.92 6.85 18.62
C GLY A 204 -14.30 6.30 18.98
N GLY A 205 -14.60 5.06 18.63
CA GLY A 205 -15.57 4.30 19.41
C GLY A 205 -15.07 4.28 20.85
N ALA A 206 -15.87 4.81 21.79
CA ALA A 206 -15.50 5.03 23.19
C ALA A 206 -14.91 3.77 23.89
N ASP A 207 -15.16 2.59 23.36
CA ASP A 207 -14.74 1.31 23.94
C ASP A 207 -13.41 0.77 23.40
N ARG A 208 -12.77 1.42 22.41
CA ARG A 208 -11.57 0.89 21.73
C ARG A 208 -10.26 1.63 22.05
N GLY A 209 -10.27 2.53 23.01
CA GLY A 209 -9.11 3.35 23.35
C GLY A 209 -8.85 4.45 22.31
N HIS A 210 -7.73 5.14 22.47
CA HIS A 210 -7.28 6.14 21.50
C HIS A 210 -6.38 5.47 20.47
N PHE A 211 -6.75 5.56 19.19
CA PHE A 211 -5.98 5.08 18.05
C PHE A 211 -5.75 6.24 17.07
N GLU A 212 -4.53 6.39 16.61
CA GLU A 212 -4.17 7.35 15.57
C GLU A 212 -3.09 6.78 14.66
N PHE A 213 -3.20 7.04 13.35
CA PHE A 213 -2.05 6.91 12.47
C PHE A 213 -1.02 8.01 12.76
N ARG A 214 0.24 7.65 12.61
CA ARG A 214 1.38 8.55 12.84
C ARG A 214 2.30 8.56 11.62
N PRO A 215 3.06 9.62 11.40
CA PRO A 215 4.16 9.58 10.45
C PRO A 215 5.07 8.39 10.73
N THR A 216 5.58 7.75 9.69
CA THR A 216 6.50 6.62 9.81
C THR A 216 7.66 6.93 10.77
N GLY A 217 7.84 6.11 11.79
CA GLY A 217 8.86 6.28 12.84
C GLY A 217 8.43 7.14 14.02
N TYR A 218 7.19 7.65 14.03
CA TYR A 218 6.66 8.47 15.13
C TYR A 218 5.50 7.77 15.88
N GLY A 219 5.29 6.50 15.58
CA GLY A 219 4.31 5.64 16.26
C GLY A 219 5.00 4.58 17.13
N VAL A 220 4.37 3.40 17.18
CA VAL A 220 4.81 2.29 18.04
C VAL A 220 5.42 1.12 17.26
N LEU A 221 5.32 1.10 15.93
CA LEU A 221 5.89 0.07 15.09
C LEU A 221 7.42 0.06 15.19
N ASN A 222 8.01 -1.09 15.52
CA ASN A 222 9.48 -1.18 15.67
C ASN A 222 10.18 -1.29 14.31
N LEU A 223 10.11 -0.24 13.52
CA LEU A 223 10.73 -0.18 12.19
C LEU A 223 12.24 -0.45 12.19
N PRO A 224 13.05 0.02 13.16
CA PRO A 224 14.47 -0.36 13.21
C PRO A 224 14.71 -1.87 13.28
N LYS A 225 13.84 -2.62 13.96
CA LYS A 225 13.91 -4.09 14.02
C LYS A 225 13.42 -4.76 12.74
N LEU A 226 12.40 -4.19 12.09
CA LEU A 226 11.82 -4.74 10.86
C LEU A 226 12.61 -4.40 9.60
N MET A 227 13.34 -3.28 9.60
CA MET A 227 14.04 -2.79 8.39
C MET A 227 15.01 -3.81 7.78
N PRO A 228 15.84 -4.56 8.53
CA PRO A 228 16.68 -5.60 7.93
C PRO A 228 15.88 -6.68 7.19
N LEU A 229 14.68 -7.04 7.69
CA LEU A 229 13.79 -7.99 7.03
C LEU A 229 13.16 -7.38 5.78
N CYS A 230 12.71 -6.12 5.85
CA CYS A 230 12.23 -5.40 4.68
C CYS A 230 13.29 -5.37 3.58
N LEU A 231 14.55 -5.06 3.93
CA LEU A 231 15.66 -5.03 2.99
C LEU A 231 15.99 -6.41 2.41
N SER A 232 15.81 -7.48 3.18
CA SER A 232 15.99 -8.86 2.69
C SER A 232 14.98 -9.26 1.61
N CYS A 233 13.86 -8.57 1.49
CA CYS A 233 12.89 -8.72 0.41
C CYS A 233 13.34 -8.06 -0.91
N GLU A 234 14.43 -7.30 -0.90
CA GLU A 234 14.94 -6.53 -2.05
C GLU A 234 13.85 -5.65 -2.71
N PRO A 235 13.08 -4.86 -1.93
CA PRO A 235 11.97 -4.11 -2.48
C PRO A 235 12.44 -3.05 -3.47
N ALA A 236 11.64 -2.82 -4.51
CA ALA A 236 11.87 -1.70 -5.43
C ALA A 236 11.40 -0.37 -4.83
N TRP A 237 10.38 -0.44 -3.94
CA TRP A 237 9.74 0.74 -3.37
C TRP A 237 9.43 0.58 -1.88
N PHE A 238 9.61 1.68 -1.14
CA PHE A 238 8.92 1.93 0.11
C PHE A 238 7.86 3.02 -0.09
N VAL A 239 6.68 2.81 0.48
CA VAL A 239 5.58 3.76 0.48
C VAL A 239 5.40 4.31 1.89
N MET A 240 5.46 5.65 2.03
CA MET A 240 5.23 6.34 3.31
C MET A 240 3.73 6.53 3.49
N ASP A 241 3.09 5.62 4.22
CA ASP A 241 1.65 5.58 4.28
C ASP A 241 1.08 5.86 5.67
N HIS A 242 -0.05 6.58 5.69
CA HIS A 242 -1.01 6.66 6.79
C HIS A 242 -2.36 7.20 6.29
N ASP A 243 -3.46 6.71 6.85
CA ASP A 243 -4.78 6.97 6.26
C ASP A 243 -5.36 8.34 6.62
N LEU A 244 -4.97 8.87 7.77
CA LEU A 244 -5.47 10.14 8.32
C LEU A 244 -4.34 10.92 9.00
N ALA A 245 -4.29 12.21 8.74
CA ALA A 245 -3.38 13.14 9.44
C ALA A 245 -4.06 13.80 10.67
N TYR A 246 -5.36 13.57 10.83
CA TYR A 246 -6.20 14.22 11.87
C TYR A 246 -6.13 15.75 11.76
N GLU A 247 -5.58 16.43 12.78
CA GLU A 247 -5.41 17.90 12.78
C GLU A 247 -4.04 18.37 12.28
N ARG A 248 -3.15 17.43 11.88
CA ARG A 248 -1.83 17.74 11.33
C ARG A 248 -1.90 18.02 9.83
N ASP A 249 -0.89 18.71 9.29
CA ASP A 249 -0.73 18.86 7.84
C ASP A 249 -0.25 17.51 7.24
N PRO A 250 -1.02 16.86 6.34
CA PRO A 250 -0.65 15.58 5.76
C PRO A 250 0.67 15.61 4.98
N TYR A 251 1.01 16.74 4.39
CA TYR A 251 2.27 16.88 3.65
C TYR A 251 3.48 16.99 4.57
N GLU A 252 3.32 17.61 5.75
CA GLU A 252 4.39 17.61 6.75
C GLU A 252 4.56 16.21 7.36
N ASP A 253 3.47 15.49 7.61
CA ASP A 253 3.52 14.08 8.04
C ASP A 253 4.26 13.20 7.01
N LEU A 254 3.98 13.39 5.72
CA LEU A 254 4.67 12.68 4.63
C LEU A 254 6.18 13.02 4.57
N LYS A 255 6.55 14.29 4.75
CA LYS A 255 7.97 14.71 4.81
C LYS A 255 8.70 14.14 6.00
N LEU A 256 8.07 14.09 7.18
CA LEU A 256 8.61 13.45 8.38
C LEU A 256 8.87 11.98 8.13
N SER A 257 7.89 11.26 7.57
CA SER A 257 8.00 9.84 7.21
C SER A 257 9.15 9.59 6.23
N LEU A 258 9.25 10.41 5.18
CA LEU A 258 10.32 10.32 4.18
C LEU A 258 11.70 10.57 4.80
N GLY A 259 11.80 11.60 5.64
CA GLY A 259 13.04 11.96 6.34
C GLY A 259 13.52 10.85 7.28
N TYR A 260 12.61 10.31 8.10
CA TYR A 260 12.90 9.20 9.00
C TYR A 260 13.35 7.95 8.24
N THR A 261 12.62 7.53 7.20
CA THR A 261 12.94 6.34 6.42
C THR A 261 14.32 6.46 5.76
N ARG A 262 14.64 7.62 5.18
CA ARG A 262 15.97 7.88 4.59
C ARG A 262 17.09 7.84 5.64
N ALA A 263 16.84 8.35 6.84
CA ALA A 263 17.81 8.27 7.93
C ALA A 263 18.01 6.83 8.40
N LEU A 264 16.91 6.07 8.56
CA LEU A 264 16.97 4.68 8.97
C LEU A 264 17.73 3.81 7.95
N LEU A 265 17.53 4.01 6.66
CA LEU A 265 18.25 3.29 5.60
C LEU A 265 19.77 3.57 5.63
N LYS A 266 20.18 4.82 5.91
CA LYS A 266 21.59 5.15 6.06
C LYS A 266 22.25 4.46 7.25
N MET A 267 21.48 4.10 8.28
CA MET A 267 21.98 3.37 9.44
C MET A 267 22.13 1.86 9.17
N GLN A 268 21.54 1.34 8.11
CA GLN A 268 21.61 -0.06 7.70
C GLN A 268 22.68 -0.32 6.63
N ALA A 269 23.20 0.73 6.00
CA ALA A 269 24.25 0.67 4.98
C ALA A 269 25.66 0.62 5.61
#